data_d04728108842159e67eea4528fb51c7a
#
_entry.id   d04728108842159e67eea4528fb51c7a
#
_cell.length_a   1.000
_cell.length_b   1.000
_cell.length_c   1.000
_cell.angle_alpha   90.00
_cell.angle_beta   90.00
_cell.angle_gamma   90.00
#
_symmetry.space_group_name_H-M   'P 1'
#
loop_
_entity.id
_entity.type
_entity.pdbx_description
1 polymer ?
#
loop_
_entity_poly.entity_id
_entity_poly.type
_entity_poly.pdbx_seq_one_letter_code
_entity_poly.pdbx_strand_id
1 'polypeptide(L)'
;MPRSSDQTRPVILQAAYKLFRRRGFFRVGMDEIATAAGVTKKTLYYHFDSKDALLTAVLASQHERAFAEFQTYGIDLSGGAEQLIDKLFAGLATWSAKPRWAGSGFTRLAIELADLSGHPARSMAREHKTLMERQLATLLAEAQVPSPAERARELFLLVEGAMVMILVHGDRNYCTAAAAAAKKLVVGVPAA
;
A
#
# COMPACT_ATOMS: atom_id res chain seq x y z
N MET A 1 -20.18 -4.37 -28.64
CA MET A 1 -19.51 -3.17 -29.17
C MET A 1 -18.07 -3.15 -28.63
N PRO A 2 -17.06 -2.79 -29.46
CA PRO A 2 -15.69 -2.61 -28.97
C PRO A 2 -15.69 -1.49 -27.90
N ARG A 3 -14.96 -1.71 -26.78
CA ARG A 3 -14.78 -0.70 -25.73
C ARG A 3 -13.97 0.48 -26.30
N SER A 4 -14.26 1.71 -25.88
CA SER A 4 -13.39 2.86 -26.18
C SER A 4 -12.02 2.68 -25.53
N SER A 5 -11.00 3.40 -26.02
CA SER A 5 -9.65 3.41 -25.44
C SER A 5 -9.69 3.75 -23.95
N ASP A 6 -10.49 4.74 -23.54
CA ASP A 6 -10.64 5.21 -22.17
C ASP A 6 -11.26 4.15 -21.23
N GLN A 7 -12.10 3.27 -21.77
CA GLN A 7 -12.67 2.16 -21.01
C GLN A 7 -11.74 0.94 -20.96
N THR A 8 -10.87 0.77 -21.93
CA THR A 8 -10.00 -0.40 -22.07
C THR A 8 -8.80 -0.34 -21.11
N ARG A 9 -8.15 0.82 -20.99
CA ARG A 9 -6.97 1.01 -20.13
C ARG A 9 -7.22 0.65 -18.66
N PRO A 10 -8.30 1.12 -18.00
CA PRO A 10 -8.61 0.73 -16.61
C PRO A 10 -8.86 -0.77 -16.44
N VAL A 11 -9.47 -1.43 -17.41
CA VAL A 11 -9.72 -2.89 -17.37
C VAL A 11 -8.41 -3.67 -17.41
N ILE A 12 -7.46 -3.25 -18.27
CA ILE A 12 -6.12 -3.84 -18.32
C ILE A 12 -5.39 -3.66 -16.98
N LEU A 13 -5.39 -2.45 -16.41
CA LEU A 13 -4.75 -2.16 -15.12
C LEU A 13 -5.33 -3.03 -14.00
N GLN A 14 -6.65 -3.20 -13.97
CA GLN A 14 -7.31 -4.03 -12.96
C GLN A 14 -6.95 -5.51 -13.11
N ALA A 15 -6.91 -6.03 -14.33
CA ALA A 15 -6.52 -7.41 -14.62
C ALA A 15 -5.05 -7.66 -14.21
N ALA A 16 -4.14 -6.76 -14.63
CA ALA A 16 -2.72 -6.83 -14.28
C ALA A 16 -2.52 -6.77 -12.75
N TYR A 17 -3.18 -5.84 -12.06
CA TYR A 17 -3.12 -5.73 -10.60
C TYR A 17 -3.53 -7.03 -9.89
N LYS A 18 -4.67 -7.64 -10.31
CA LYS A 18 -5.14 -8.91 -9.74
C LYS A 18 -4.14 -10.05 -9.95
N LEU A 19 -3.56 -10.14 -11.15
CA LEU A 19 -2.59 -11.18 -11.49
C LEU A 19 -1.27 -10.98 -10.74
N PHE A 20 -0.70 -9.77 -10.74
CA PHE A 20 0.53 -9.46 -10.01
C PHE A 20 0.38 -9.71 -8.50
N ARG A 21 -0.77 -9.36 -7.92
CA ARG A 21 -1.04 -9.67 -6.51
C ARG A 21 -1.12 -11.17 -6.21
N ARG A 22 -1.66 -11.97 -7.12
CA ARG A 22 -1.85 -13.40 -6.88
C ARG A 22 -0.58 -14.22 -7.11
N ARG A 23 0.21 -13.87 -8.12
CA ARG A 23 1.27 -14.72 -8.64
C ARG A 23 2.66 -14.07 -8.60
N GLY A 24 2.75 -12.79 -8.26
CA GLY A 24 3.97 -12.01 -8.36
C GLY A 24 4.18 -11.45 -9.77
N PHE A 25 5.09 -10.48 -9.86
CA PHE A 25 5.35 -9.77 -11.11
C PHE A 25 6.04 -10.67 -12.14
N PHE A 26 7.10 -11.40 -11.73
CA PHE A 26 7.89 -12.20 -12.67
C PHE A 26 7.11 -13.31 -13.33
N ARG A 27 6.20 -13.94 -12.60
CA ARG A 27 5.45 -15.13 -13.06
C ARG A 27 4.30 -14.83 -14.01
N VAL A 28 3.94 -13.56 -14.19
CA VAL A 28 2.80 -13.14 -15.01
C VAL A 28 3.29 -12.65 -16.37
N GLY A 29 2.78 -13.21 -17.46
CA GLY A 29 3.07 -12.80 -18.83
C GLY A 29 2.05 -11.79 -19.37
N MET A 30 2.45 -11.02 -20.38
CA MET A 30 1.56 -10.05 -21.07
C MET A 30 0.35 -10.74 -21.72
N ASP A 31 0.53 -11.93 -22.27
CA ASP A 31 -0.55 -12.70 -22.92
C ASP A 31 -1.62 -13.14 -21.90
N GLU A 32 -1.20 -13.51 -20.70
CA GLU A 32 -2.11 -13.86 -19.60
C GLU A 32 -2.90 -12.63 -19.15
N ILE A 33 -2.25 -11.46 -19.11
CA ILE A 33 -2.92 -10.20 -18.75
C ILE A 33 -3.95 -9.82 -19.84
N ALA A 34 -3.59 -9.95 -21.12
CA ALA A 34 -4.50 -9.69 -22.24
C ALA A 34 -5.76 -10.56 -22.15
N THR A 35 -5.56 -11.87 -21.90
CA THR A 35 -6.65 -12.84 -21.71
C THR A 35 -7.52 -12.47 -20.53
N ALA A 36 -6.93 -12.16 -19.39
CA ALA A 36 -7.66 -11.78 -18.16
C ALA A 36 -8.42 -10.45 -18.29
N ALA A 37 -7.90 -9.53 -19.10
CA ALA A 37 -8.57 -8.25 -19.43
C ALA A 37 -9.65 -8.37 -20.50
N GLY A 38 -9.72 -9.50 -21.20
CA GLY A 38 -10.63 -9.71 -22.35
C GLY A 38 -10.28 -8.80 -23.52
N VAL A 39 -8.97 -8.61 -23.77
CA VAL A 39 -8.46 -7.81 -24.90
C VAL A 39 -7.47 -8.63 -25.74
N THR A 40 -7.20 -8.18 -26.97
CA THR A 40 -6.16 -8.80 -27.80
C THR A 40 -4.77 -8.37 -27.31
N LYS A 41 -3.76 -9.19 -27.60
CA LYS A 41 -2.34 -8.85 -27.37
C LYS A 41 -1.98 -7.51 -28.03
N LYS A 42 -2.46 -7.27 -29.28
CA LYS A 42 -2.26 -6.01 -30.00
C LYS A 42 -2.86 -4.83 -29.23
N THR A 43 -4.06 -4.97 -28.69
CA THR A 43 -4.70 -3.93 -27.88
C THR A 43 -3.92 -3.66 -26.59
N LEU A 44 -3.41 -4.70 -25.92
CA LEU A 44 -2.59 -4.53 -24.73
C LEU A 44 -1.31 -3.73 -25.02
N TYR A 45 -0.58 -4.09 -26.08
CA TYR A 45 0.65 -3.38 -26.48
C TYR A 45 0.38 -1.97 -27.06
N TYR A 46 -0.80 -1.70 -27.55
CA TYR A 46 -1.21 -0.34 -27.90
C TYR A 46 -1.28 0.59 -26.68
N HIS A 47 -1.65 0.06 -25.51
CA HIS A 47 -1.75 0.83 -24.26
C HIS A 47 -0.48 0.83 -23.43
N PHE A 48 0.34 -0.21 -23.51
CA PHE A 48 1.53 -0.40 -22.67
C PHE A 48 2.64 -1.08 -23.48
N ASP A 49 3.72 -0.35 -23.72
CA ASP A 49 4.86 -0.79 -24.55
C ASP A 49 5.61 -2.00 -23.93
N SER A 50 5.54 -2.16 -22.62
CA SER A 50 6.21 -3.24 -21.91
C SER A 50 5.44 -3.65 -20.64
N LYS A 51 5.84 -4.79 -20.08
CA LYS A 51 5.33 -5.27 -18.78
C LYS A 51 5.73 -4.31 -17.65
N ASP A 52 6.90 -3.69 -17.73
CA ASP A 52 7.36 -2.72 -16.75
C ASP A 52 6.59 -1.40 -16.83
N ALA A 53 6.26 -0.94 -18.05
CA ALA A 53 5.37 0.21 -18.24
C ALA A 53 3.97 -0.04 -17.67
N LEU A 54 3.44 -1.25 -17.89
CA LEU A 54 2.16 -1.66 -17.30
C LEU A 54 2.25 -1.74 -15.76
N LEU A 55 3.31 -2.30 -15.20
CA LEU A 55 3.54 -2.35 -13.75
C LEU A 55 3.59 -0.93 -13.15
N THR A 56 4.35 -0.04 -13.77
CA THR A 56 4.45 1.38 -13.39
C THR A 56 3.07 2.03 -13.32
N ALA A 57 2.24 1.83 -14.34
CA ALA A 57 0.88 2.37 -14.37
C ALA A 57 -0.04 1.73 -13.31
N VAL A 58 0.12 0.44 -13.04
CA VAL A 58 -0.59 -0.26 -11.95
C VAL A 58 -0.20 0.34 -10.60
N LEU A 59 1.09 0.56 -10.34
CA LEU A 59 1.57 1.13 -9.08
C LEU A 59 1.07 2.57 -8.89
N ALA A 60 1.09 3.40 -9.94
CA ALA A 60 0.55 4.76 -9.89
C ALA A 60 -0.93 4.75 -9.45
N SER A 61 -1.76 3.92 -10.11
CA SER A 61 -3.17 3.78 -9.74
C SER A 61 -3.40 3.26 -8.31
N GLN A 62 -2.52 2.37 -7.82
CA GLN A 62 -2.61 1.87 -6.44
C GLN A 62 -2.13 2.91 -5.43
N HIS A 63 -1.14 3.74 -5.79
CA HIS A 63 -0.69 4.85 -4.95
C HIS A 63 -1.81 5.86 -4.71
N GLU A 64 -2.46 6.32 -5.79
CA GLU A 64 -3.58 7.27 -5.70
C GLU A 64 -4.70 6.75 -4.78
N ARG A 65 -5.05 5.47 -4.91
CA ARG A 65 -6.08 4.85 -4.07
C ARG A 65 -5.67 4.75 -2.60
N ALA A 66 -4.46 4.27 -2.34
CA ALA A 66 -3.96 4.13 -0.97
C ALA A 66 -3.82 5.50 -0.29
N PHE A 67 -3.36 6.50 -1.03
CA PHE A 67 -3.20 7.85 -0.52
C PHE A 67 -4.55 8.50 -0.21
N ALA A 68 -5.54 8.38 -1.09
CA ALA A 68 -6.89 8.85 -0.85
C ALA A 68 -7.54 8.18 0.37
N GLU A 69 -7.38 6.86 0.52
CA GLU A 69 -7.85 6.13 1.70
C GLU A 69 -7.15 6.63 2.98
N PHE A 70 -5.83 6.84 2.92
CA PHE A 70 -5.06 7.32 4.06
C PHE A 70 -5.47 8.73 4.50
N GLN A 71 -5.79 9.62 3.57
CA GLN A 71 -6.26 10.97 3.89
C GLN A 71 -7.55 10.97 4.73
N THR A 72 -8.37 9.92 4.65
CA THR A 72 -9.59 9.81 5.47
C THR A 72 -9.30 9.68 6.96
N TYR A 73 -8.11 9.24 7.36
CA TYR A 73 -7.73 9.12 8.78
C TYR A 73 -7.55 10.46 9.48
N GLY A 74 -7.22 11.54 8.74
CA GLY A 74 -7.03 12.88 9.26
C GLY A 74 -8.28 13.74 9.38
N ILE A 75 -9.45 13.27 8.95
CA ILE A 75 -10.67 14.07 8.87
C ILE A 75 -11.21 14.48 10.27
N ASP A 76 -10.91 13.69 11.30
CA ASP A 76 -11.28 14.01 12.69
C ASP A 76 -10.17 13.55 13.63
N LEU A 77 -9.44 14.51 14.16
CA LEU A 77 -8.37 14.32 15.15
C LEU A 77 -8.76 14.86 16.54
N SER A 78 -10.05 14.99 16.83
CA SER A 78 -10.55 15.49 18.12
C SER A 78 -10.04 14.70 19.33
N GLY A 79 -9.76 13.40 19.15
CA GLY A 79 -9.12 12.52 20.13
C GLY A 79 -7.59 12.50 20.07
N GLY A 80 -6.96 13.42 19.33
CA GLY A 80 -5.50 13.56 19.25
C GLY A 80 -4.78 12.34 18.65
N ALA A 81 -3.52 12.20 19.05
CA ALA A 81 -2.65 11.15 18.53
C ALA A 81 -3.11 9.72 18.87
N GLU A 82 -3.75 9.52 20.02
CA GLU A 82 -4.26 8.22 20.42
C GLU A 82 -5.35 7.73 19.46
N GLN A 83 -6.30 8.60 19.12
CA GLN A 83 -7.36 8.29 18.17
C GLN A 83 -6.81 8.02 16.78
N LEU A 84 -5.78 8.78 16.34
CA LEU A 84 -5.11 8.52 15.06
C LEU A 84 -4.51 7.11 15.02
N ILE A 85 -3.81 6.71 16.09
CA ILE A 85 -3.22 5.37 16.21
C ILE A 85 -4.31 4.29 16.14
N ASP A 86 -5.39 4.46 16.90
CA ASP A 86 -6.50 3.51 16.88
C ASP A 86 -7.14 3.37 15.51
N LYS A 87 -7.42 4.48 14.82
CA LYS A 87 -7.95 4.47 13.44
C LYS A 87 -6.99 3.76 12.47
N LEU A 88 -5.69 4.03 12.57
CA LEU A 88 -4.68 3.46 11.70
C LEU A 88 -4.62 1.93 11.83
N PHE A 89 -4.53 1.41 13.04
CA PHE A 89 -4.44 -0.05 13.26
C PHE A 89 -5.78 -0.76 13.10
N ALA A 90 -6.91 -0.13 13.42
CA ALA A 90 -8.24 -0.64 13.08
C ALA A 90 -8.45 -0.74 11.57
N GLY A 91 -7.99 0.28 10.82
CA GLY A 91 -7.97 0.25 9.35
C GLY A 91 -7.12 -0.89 8.81
N LEU A 92 -5.91 -1.09 9.35
CA LEU A 92 -5.04 -2.22 8.99
C LEU A 92 -5.70 -3.57 9.30
N ALA A 93 -6.33 -3.73 10.46
CA ALA A 93 -7.03 -4.95 10.85
C ALA A 93 -8.20 -5.25 9.89
N THR A 94 -9.00 -4.24 9.57
CA THR A 94 -10.10 -4.34 8.60
C THR A 94 -9.60 -4.68 7.19
N TRP A 95 -8.55 -4.02 6.73
CA TRP A 95 -7.97 -4.29 5.43
C TRP A 95 -7.37 -5.69 5.34
N SER A 96 -6.68 -6.14 6.39
CA SER A 96 -6.08 -7.48 6.44
C SER A 96 -7.10 -8.61 6.56
N ALA A 97 -8.35 -8.30 6.94
CA ALA A 97 -9.44 -9.27 6.98
C ALA A 97 -10.08 -9.53 5.60
N LYS A 98 -9.78 -8.72 4.58
CA LYS A 98 -10.36 -8.89 3.24
C LYS A 98 -9.97 -10.25 2.62
N PRO A 99 -10.87 -10.94 1.92
CA PRO A 99 -10.58 -12.22 1.28
C PRO A 99 -9.33 -12.13 0.37
N ARG A 100 -8.44 -13.12 0.48
CA ARG A 100 -7.21 -13.17 -0.31
C ARG A 100 -6.28 -11.97 -0.11
N TRP A 101 -6.34 -11.36 1.08
CA TRP A 101 -5.38 -10.34 1.45
C TRP A 101 -3.94 -10.88 1.38
N ALA A 102 -3.02 -10.09 0.88
CA ALA A 102 -1.63 -10.50 0.63
C ALA A 102 -0.63 -9.38 0.95
N GLY A 103 -0.95 -8.53 1.92
CA GLY A 103 -0.08 -7.42 2.34
C GLY A 103 -0.01 -6.27 1.33
N SER A 104 0.95 -5.37 1.55
CA SER A 104 1.22 -4.26 0.65
C SER A 104 1.83 -4.74 -0.67
N GLY A 105 1.23 -4.34 -1.79
CA GLY A 105 1.79 -4.58 -3.12
C GLY A 105 3.16 -3.92 -3.31
N PHE A 106 3.36 -2.74 -2.75
CA PHE A 106 4.63 -2.00 -2.82
C PHE A 106 5.74 -2.70 -2.05
N THR A 107 5.48 -3.17 -0.83
CA THR A 107 6.44 -3.91 -0.01
C THR A 107 6.81 -5.24 -0.68
N ARG A 108 5.81 -6.00 -1.14
CA ARG A 108 6.05 -7.28 -1.83
C ARG A 108 6.87 -7.10 -3.09
N LEU A 109 6.55 -6.07 -3.89
CA LEU A 109 7.28 -5.78 -5.12
C LEU A 109 8.72 -5.35 -4.85
N ALA A 110 8.95 -4.52 -3.82
CA ALA A 110 10.30 -4.14 -3.42
C ALA A 110 11.17 -5.34 -3.03
N ILE A 111 10.56 -6.35 -2.38
CA ILE A 111 11.22 -7.62 -2.02
C ILE A 111 11.44 -8.47 -3.29
N GLU A 112 10.43 -8.63 -4.14
CA GLU A 112 10.53 -9.43 -5.37
C GLU A 112 11.58 -8.88 -6.34
N LEU A 113 11.77 -7.55 -6.37
CA LEU A 113 12.74 -6.86 -7.22
C LEU A 113 14.03 -6.48 -6.47
N ALA A 114 14.33 -7.10 -5.32
CA ALA A 114 15.47 -6.72 -4.47
C ALA A 114 16.80 -6.73 -5.25
N ASP A 115 17.01 -7.71 -6.11
CA ASP A 115 18.22 -7.88 -6.91
C ASP A 115 18.29 -6.94 -8.13
N LEU A 116 17.22 -6.22 -8.44
CA LEU A 116 17.14 -5.28 -9.57
C LEU A 116 17.17 -3.83 -9.09
N SER A 117 18.30 -3.36 -8.59
CA SER A 117 18.43 -2.05 -7.94
C SER A 117 17.97 -0.86 -8.78
N GLY A 118 18.15 -0.91 -10.11
CA GLY A 118 17.75 0.12 -11.07
C GLY A 118 16.31 0.02 -11.58
N HIS A 119 15.51 -0.95 -11.13
CA HIS A 119 14.17 -1.15 -11.66
C HIS A 119 13.22 0.00 -11.24
N PRO A 120 12.51 0.65 -12.18
CA PRO A 120 11.66 1.83 -11.89
C PRO A 120 10.62 1.59 -10.79
N ALA A 121 10.05 0.40 -10.74
CA ALA A 121 9.05 0.05 -9.74
C ALA A 121 9.58 0.07 -8.30
N ARG A 122 10.90 -0.14 -8.08
CA ARG A 122 11.52 0.02 -6.75
C ARG A 122 11.56 1.48 -6.32
N SER A 123 11.87 2.39 -7.25
CA SER A 123 11.83 3.83 -6.97
C SER A 123 10.40 4.27 -6.63
N MET A 124 9.39 3.78 -7.37
CA MET A 124 8.00 4.06 -7.07
C MET A 124 7.55 3.50 -5.71
N ALA A 125 8.01 2.29 -5.35
CA ALA A 125 7.70 1.72 -4.03
C ALA A 125 8.30 2.58 -2.90
N ARG A 126 9.55 3.03 -3.06
CA ARG A 126 10.21 3.94 -2.11
C ARG A 126 9.48 5.27 -2.01
N GLU A 127 9.13 5.86 -3.14
CA GLU A 127 8.42 7.15 -3.19
C GLU A 127 7.05 7.07 -2.52
N HIS A 128 6.28 6.00 -2.82
CA HIS A 128 5.01 5.72 -2.15
C HIS A 128 5.18 5.66 -0.62
N LYS A 129 6.15 4.90 -0.13
CA LYS A 129 6.39 4.75 1.31
C LYS A 129 6.83 6.07 1.96
N THR A 130 7.69 6.84 1.29
CA THR A 130 8.13 8.16 1.75
C THR A 130 6.95 9.13 1.85
N LEU A 131 6.04 9.14 0.88
CA LEU A 131 4.87 10.01 0.91
C LEU A 131 3.88 9.61 2.02
N MET A 132 3.69 8.32 2.25
CA MET A 132 2.85 7.83 3.36
C MET A 132 3.44 8.21 4.73
N GLU A 133 4.77 8.04 4.92
CA GLU A 133 5.46 8.45 6.14
C GLU A 133 5.35 9.97 6.38
N ARG A 134 5.53 10.78 5.33
CA ARG A 134 5.37 12.24 5.42
C ARG A 134 3.94 12.65 5.79
N GLN A 135 2.95 12.02 5.17
CA GLN A 135 1.54 12.29 5.51
C GLN A 135 1.26 11.94 6.98
N LEU A 136 1.80 10.84 7.47
CA LEU A 136 1.67 10.48 8.88
C LEU A 136 2.34 11.51 9.80
N ALA A 137 3.52 12.02 9.42
CA ALA A 137 4.19 13.09 10.16
C ALA A 137 3.34 14.38 10.20
N THR A 138 2.67 14.73 9.11
CA THR A 138 1.74 15.86 9.08
C THR A 138 0.60 15.65 10.07
N LEU A 139 -0.06 14.50 10.07
CA LEU A 139 -1.15 14.20 11.01
C LEU A 139 -0.70 14.20 12.48
N LEU A 140 0.51 13.71 12.76
CA LEU A 140 1.08 13.76 14.11
C LEU A 140 1.43 15.19 14.55
N ALA A 141 1.89 16.04 13.61
CA ALA A 141 2.13 17.46 13.89
C ALA A 141 0.82 18.19 14.19
N GLU A 142 -0.25 17.94 13.44
CA GLU A 142 -1.59 18.47 13.68
C GLU A 142 -2.14 18.02 15.04
N ALA A 143 -1.82 16.80 15.46
CA ALA A 143 -2.12 16.25 16.78
C ALA A 143 -1.14 16.75 17.88
N GLN A 144 -0.25 17.70 17.57
CA GLN A 144 0.72 18.32 18.48
C GLN A 144 1.71 17.32 19.12
N VAL A 145 2.01 16.22 18.44
CA VAL A 145 3.00 15.23 18.90
C VAL A 145 4.42 15.81 18.75
N PRO A 146 5.27 15.75 19.80
CA PRO A 146 6.66 16.16 19.70
C PRO A 146 7.44 15.29 18.70
N SER A 147 8.40 15.89 17.97
CA SER A 147 9.23 15.20 16.96
C SER A 147 8.39 14.39 15.94
N PRO A 148 7.40 14.99 15.27
CA PRO A 148 6.40 14.24 14.49
C PRO A 148 7.02 13.41 13.36
N ALA A 149 8.12 13.85 12.75
CA ALA A 149 8.81 13.09 11.69
C ALA A 149 9.47 11.81 12.23
N GLU A 150 10.06 11.86 13.42
CA GLU A 150 10.66 10.70 14.08
C GLU A 150 9.57 9.70 14.50
N ARG A 151 8.52 10.21 15.15
CA ARG A 151 7.36 9.40 15.57
C ARG A 151 6.64 8.77 14.40
N ALA A 152 6.52 9.48 13.27
CA ALA A 152 5.95 8.93 12.05
C ALA A 152 6.77 7.73 11.51
N ARG A 153 8.09 7.85 11.52
CA ARG A 153 8.97 6.75 11.11
C ARG A 153 8.83 5.52 12.01
N GLU A 154 8.82 5.71 13.31
CA GLU A 154 8.62 4.62 14.29
C GLU A 154 7.25 3.97 14.12
N LEU A 155 6.19 4.78 14.00
CA LEU A 155 4.84 4.30 13.79
C LEU A 155 4.71 3.55 12.45
N PHE A 156 5.36 4.05 11.41
CA PHE A 156 5.34 3.41 10.11
C PHE A 156 6.07 2.06 10.11
N LEU A 157 7.16 1.93 10.88
CA LEU A 157 7.83 0.63 11.11
C LEU A 157 6.89 -0.36 11.80
N LEU A 158 6.11 0.07 12.79
CA LEU A 158 5.12 -0.78 13.46
C LEU A 158 4.00 -1.22 12.51
N VAL A 159 3.50 -0.34 11.65
CA VAL A 159 2.49 -0.67 10.63
C VAL A 159 3.02 -1.70 9.65
N GLU A 160 4.21 -1.48 9.10
CA GLU A 160 4.84 -2.42 8.15
C GLU A 160 5.16 -3.77 8.82
N GLY A 161 5.68 -3.73 10.05
CA GLY A 161 5.95 -4.93 10.84
C GLY A 161 4.68 -5.74 11.12
N ALA A 162 3.63 -5.10 11.60
CA ALA A 162 2.35 -5.74 11.86
C ALA A 162 1.78 -6.38 10.58
N MET A 163 1.84 -5.67 9.46
CA MET A 163 1.38 -6.15 8.15
C MET A 163 2.13 -7.41 7.70
N VAL A 164 3.46 -7.42 7.83
CA VAL A 164 4.28 -8.59 7.50
C VAL A 164 3.99 -9.77 8.43
N MET A 165 3.87 -9.52 9.74
CA MET A 165 3.59 -10.57 10.71
C MET A 165 2.19 -11.17 10.55
N ILE A 166 1.18 -10.38 10.20
CA ILE A 166 -0.14 -10.88 9.85
C ILE A 166 -0.06 -11.77 8.61
N LEU A 167 0.71 -11.35 7.59
CA LEU A 167 0.88 -12.15 6.37
C LEU A 167 1.53 -13.50 6.65
N VAL A 168 2.52 -13.55 7.56
CA VAL A 168 3.27 -14.76 7.91
C VAL A 168 2.46 -15.70 8.81
N HIS A 169 1.78 -15.16 9.83
CA HIS A 169 1.13 -15.95 10.87
C HIS A 169 -0.39 -16.11 10.69
N GLY A 170 -1.00 -15.27 9.85
CA GLY A 170 -2.47 -15.23 9.74
C GLY A 170 -3.17 -14.63 10.98
N ASP A 171 -2.41 -14.08 11.92
CA ASP A 171 -2.91 -13.56 13.19
C ASP A 171 -3.01 -12.03 13.18
N ARG A 172 -4.22 -11.49 13.30
CA ARG A 172 -4.47 -10.04 13.34
C ARG A 172 -4.23 -9.41 14.70
N ASN A 173 -3.95 -10.18 15.75
CA ASN A 173 -3.55 -9.64 17.05
C ASN A 173 -2.26 -8.83 16.97
N TYR A 174 -1.46 -9.00 15.91
CA TYR A 174 -0.33 -8.12 15.63
C TYR A 174 -0.74 -6.65 15.45
N CYS A 175 -1.96 -6.34 14.97
CA CYS A 175 -2.47 -4.97 14.96
C CYS A 175 -2.64 -4.42 16.36
N THR A 176 -3.22 -5.20 17.27
CA THR A 176 -3.42 -4.81 18.67
C THR A 176 -2.08 -4.57 19.40
N ALA A 177 -1.13 -5.50 19.21
CA ALA A 177 0.20 -5.37 19.81
C ALA A 177 0.95 -4.14 19.27
N ALA A 178 0.90 -3.89 17.96
CA ALA A 178 1.52 -2.74 17.34
C ALA A 178 0.85 -1.42 17.75
N ALA A 179 -0.49 -1.38 17.87
CA ALA A 179 -1.21 -0.22 18.39
C ALA A 179 -0.81 0.12 19.82
N ALA A 180 -0.71 -0.88 20.69
CA ALA A 180 -0.28 -0.70 22.08
C ALA A 180 1.17 -0.17 22.17
N ALA A 181 2.08 -0.68 21.34
CA ALA A 181 3.45 -0.18 21.25
C ALA A 181 3.49 1.26 20.71
N ALA A 182 2.72 1.56 19.67
CA ALA A 182 2.61 2.89 19.08
C ALA A 182 2.12 3.94 20.09
N LYS A 183 1.10 3.62 20.88
CA LYS A 183 0.60 4.53 21.93
C LYS A 183 1.69 4.87 22.95
N LYS A 184 2.46 3.87 23.40
CA LYS A 184 3.60 4.10 24.33
C LYS A 184 4.67 5.02 23.73
N LEU A 185 4.96 4.88 22.43
CA LEU A 185 5.94 5.70 21.74
C LEU A 185 5.46 7.15 21.49
N VAL A 186 4.20 7.31 21.12
CA VAL A 186 3.67 8.60 20.63
C VAL A 186 3.01 9.39 21.74
N VAL A 187 2.25 8.74 22.62
CA VAL A 187 1.51 9.39 23.70
C VAL A 187 2.29 9.39 25.03
N GLY A 188 3.27 8.51 25.16
CA GLY A 188 4.05 8.29 26.36
C GLY A 188 3.45 7.19 27.26
N VAL A 189 4.26 6.73 28.23
CA VAL A 189 3.75 5.83 29.26
C VAL A 189 2.96 6.71 30.25
N PRO A 190 1.69 6.41 30.57
CA PRO A 190 1.01 7.09 31.65
C PRO A 190 1.90 7.01 32.91
N ALA A 191 2.08 8.16 33.57
CA ALA A 191 2.74 8.13 34.88
C ALA A 191 2.01 7.15 35.80
N ALA A 192 2.76 6.21 36.37
CA ALA A 192 2.24 5.18 37.27
C ALA A 192 1.71 5.83 38.57
#